data_259955e088c1fa882f74d514f065f8cb
#
_entry.id   259955e088c1fa882f74d514f065f8cb
#
_cell.length_a   1.000
_cell.length_b   1.000
_cell.length_c   1.000
_cell.angle_alpha   90.00
_cell.angle_beta   90.00
_cell.angle_gamma   90.00
#
_symmetry.space_group_name_H-M   'P 1'
#
loop_
_entity.id
_entity.type
_entity.pdbx_description
1 polymer ?
#
loop_
_entity_poly.entity_id
_entity_poly.type
_entity_poly.pdbx_seq_one_letter_code
_entity_poly.pdbx_strand_id
1 'polypeptide(L)'
;GVLLAHSLRCFEIGALHRLEAALYDARVRWFAQAPIDTSIVIVDIDERSLAELGRWPWSRARLADLVERIFSDYGALLLGLDVILAEADESSGLPVLEALARGPLRQNAAFRSAVEDLRPALDNDGRLAEVLRRHPVVLGFHLSTGAVATTSGALPPALPIGAAELAQATGLTDWPDSGATLPLLQQAAAGGGFLGPALLQVPGAF
;
A
#
# COMPACT_ATOMS: atom_id res chain seq x y z
N GLY A 1 -29.13 -27.65 23.75
CA GLY A 1 -30.22 -26.78 23.43
C GLY A 1 -29.83 -25.65 22.47
N VAL A 2 -30.55 -24.53 22.57
CA VAL A 2 -30.45 -23.37 21.62
C VAL A 2 -29.02 -22.79 21.51
N LEU A 3 -28.31 -22.66 22.64
CA LEU A 3 -26.93 -22.17 22.66
C LEU A 3 -25.95 -23.09 21.92
N LEU A 4 -26.17 -24.40 22.02
CA LEU A 4 -25.34 -25.38 21.32
C LEU A 4 -25.61 -25.35 19.82
N ALA A 5 -26.85 -25.14 19.41
CA ALA A 5 -27.22 -24.98 17.99
C ALA A 5 -26.70 -23.68 17.40
N HIS A 6 -26.62 -22.60 18.20
CA HIS A 6 -25.97 -21.35 17.81
C HIS A 6 -24.45 -21.54 17.64
N SER A 7 -23.78 -22.20 18.60
CA SER A 7 -22.36 -22.49 18.53
C SER A 7 -21.99 -23.41 17.35
N LEU A 8 -22.91 -24.28 16.91
CA LEU A 8 -22.77 -25.12 15.73
C LEU A 8 -23.22 -24.41 14.42
N ARG A 9 -23.54 -23.12 14.49
CA ARG A 9 -23.99 -22.28 13.34
C ARG A 9 -25.23 -22.79 12.62
N CYS A 10 -26.10 -23.54 13.29
CA CYS A 10 -27.38 -23.97 12.71
C CYS A 10 -28.36 -22.82 12.56
N PHE A 11 -28.25 -21.75 13.35
CA PHE A 11 -28.94 -20.47 13.22
C PHE A 11 -28.23 -19.37 14.00
N GLU A 12 -28.36 -18.15 13.54
CA GLU A 12 -27.73 -16.98 14.16
C GLU A 12 -28.74 -16.19 15.01
N ILE A 13 -28.35 -15.90 16.24
CA ILE A 13 -29.13 -15.05 17.13
C ILE A 13 -28.41 -13.70 17.20
N GLY A 14 -28.91 -12.68 16.50
CA GLY A 14 -28.27 -11.36 16.42
C GLY A 14 -28.07 -10.66 17.76
N ALA A 15 -28.88 -10.99 18.78
CA ALA A 15 -28.69 -10.49 20.14
C ALA A 15 -27.44 -11.10 20.82
N LEU A 16 -27.13 -12.36 20.52
CA LEU A 16 -25.96 -13.05 21.08
C LEU A 16 -24.68 -12.50 20.47
N HIS A 17 -24.68 -12.23 19.17
CA HIS A 17 -23.56 -11.56 18.48
C HIS A 17 -23.23 -10.17 19.05
N ARG A 18 -24.27 -9.38 19.35
CA ARG A 18 -24.07 -8.06 19.97
C ARG A 18 -23.51 -8.18 21.39
N LEU A 19 -23.94 -9.20 22.13
CA LEU A 19 -23.42 -9.45 23.48
C LEU A 19 -21.95 -9.92 23.42
N GLU A 20 -21.61 -10.81 22.49
CA GLU A 20 -20.23 -11.24 22.27
C GLU A 20 -19.32 -10.08 21.89
N ALA A 21 -19.74 -9.22 20.95
CA ALA A 21 -19.01 -8.02 20.58
C ALA A 21 -18.82 -7.06 21.78
N ALA A 22 -19.88 -6.83 22.57
CA ALA A 22 -19.80 -5.99 23.76
C ALA A 22 -18.87 -6.57 24.84
N LEU A 23 -18.90 -7.89 25.05
CA LEU A 23 -18.00 -8.58 25.98
C LEU A 23 -16.55 -8.57 25.47
N TYR A 24 -16.34 -8.72 24.17
CA TYR A 24 -15.03 -8.60 23.55
C TYR A 24 -14.47 -7.19 23.74
N ASP A 25 -15.23 -6.16 23.43
CA ASP A 25 -14.85 -4.75 23.63
C ASP A 25 -14.54 -4.45 25.10
N ALA A 26 -15.35 -4.96 26.03
CA ALA A 26 -15.10 -4.79 27.46
C ALA A 26 -13.80 -5.48 27.89
N ARG A 27 -13.54 -6.70 27.42
CA ARG A 27 -12.27 -7.40 27.66
C ARG A 27 -11.09 -6.63 27.09
N VAL A 28 -11.17 -6.18 25.84
CA VAL A 28 -10.10 -5.39 25.22
C VAL A 28 -9.82 -4.13 26.05
N ARG A 29 -10.85 -3.38 26.45
CA ARG A 29 -10.68 -2.17 27.28
C ARG A 29 -10.06 -2.46 28.65
N TRP A 30 -10.38 -3.57 29.28
CA TRP A 30 -9.84 -3.94 30.60
C TRP A 30 -8.43 -4.51 30.54
N PHE A 31 -8.09 -5.23 29.49
CA PHE A 31 -6.79 -5.89 29.34
C PHE A 31 -5.83 -5.17 28.40
N ALA A 32 -6.29 -4.20 27.62
CA ALA A 32 -5.46 -3.40 26.70
C ALA A 32 -4.62 -2.32 27.42
N GLN A 33 -4.24 -2.56 28.68
CA GLN A 33 -3.24 -1.72 29.39
C GLN A 33 -1.81 -2.15 29.03
N ALA A 34 -1.58 -2.58 27.78
CA ALA A 34 -0.22 -2.78 27.33
C ALA A 34 0.49 -1.41 27.26
N PRO A 35 1.73 -1.30 27.74
CA PRO A 35 2.50 -0.08 27.57
C PRO A 35 2.55 0.25 26.08
N ILE A 36 2.38 1.53 25.77
CA ILE A 36 2.50 2.02 24.39
C ILE A 36 3.91 1.65 23.91
N ASP A 37 3.98 0.89 22.83
CA ASP A 37 5.26 0.57 22.20
C ASP A 37 5.76 1.83 21.46
N THR A 38 6.74 2.48 22.05
CA THR A 38 7.34 3.71 21.51
C THR A 38 8.26 3.44 20.32
N SER A 39 8.53 2.18 19.98
CA SER A 39 9.31 1.83 18.79
C SER A 39 8.52 1.98 17.48
N ILE A 40 7.19 2.04 17.58
CA ILE A 40 6.30 2.22 16.45
C ILE A 40 5.74 3.64 16.46
N VAL A 41 6.01 4.38 15.38
CA VAL A 41 5.53 5.76 15.20
C VAL A 41 4.64 5.81 13.97
N ILE A 42 3.46 6.40 14.10
CA ILE A 42 2.55 6.66 12.99
C ILE A 42 2.79 8.09 12.50
N VAL A 43 3.13 8.24 11.23
CA VAL A 43 3.25 9.55 10.57
C VAL A 43 2.00 9.74 9.72
N ASP A 44 1.13 10.63 10.14
CA ASP A 44 -0.14 10.90 9.48
C ASP A 44 -0.05 12.12 8.55
N ILE A 45 -0.70 12.03 7.38
CA ILE A 45 -0.92 13.15 6.47
C ILE A 45 -2.25 13.80 6.83
N ASP A 46 -2.21 14.65 7.84
CA ASP A 46 -3.37 15.32 8.42
C ASP A 46 -3.82 16.59 7.64
N GLU A 47 -4.94 17.16 8.04
CA GLU A 47 -5.48 18.39 7.46
C GLU A 47 -4.49 19.57 7.50
N ARG A 48 -3.65 19.65 8.53
CA ARG A 48 -2.62 20.67 8.64
C ARG A 48 -1.55 20.49 7.59
N SER A 49 -1.08 19.27 7.41
CA SER A 49 -0.12 18.90 6.36
C SER A 49 -0.67 19.23 4.97
N LEU A 50 -1.97 18.95 4.73
CA LEU A 50 -2.64 19.27 3.48
C LEU A 50 -2.78 20.78 3.26
N ALA A 51 -3.04 21.55 4.33
CA ALA A 51 -3.13 23.02 4.25
C ALA A 51 -1.77 23.66 3.95
N GLU A 52 -0.69 23.16 4.54
CA GLU A 52 0.66 23.71 4.39
C GLU A 52 1.35 23.24 3.08
N LEU A 53 1.17 21.98 2.72
CA LEU A 53 1.90 21.34 1.60
C LEU A 53 1.04 21.13 0.35
N GLY A 54 -0.24 21.44 0.40
CA GLY A 54 -1.18 21.27 -0.70
C GLY A 54 -1.90 19.92 -0.68
N ARG A 55 -2.87 19.79 -1.59
CA ARG A 55 -3.77 18.64 -1.65
C ARG A 55 -3.04 17.34 -1.97
N TRP A 56 -3.53 16.25 -1.41
CA TRP A 56 -3.19 14.88 -1.79
C TRP A 56 -3.86 14.52 -3.15
N PRO A 57 -3.23 13.70 -4.02
CA PRO A 57 -1.91 13.06 -3.82
C PRO A 57 -0.73 14.02 -4.09
N TRP A 58 0.31 13.92 -3.25
CA TRP A 58 1.54 14.68 -3.46
C TRP A 58 2.39 14.08 -4.58
N SER A 59 3.23 14.94 -5.21
CA SER A 59 4.20 14.48 -6.20
C SER A 59 5.16 13.45 -5.63
N ARG A 60 5.64 12.54 -6.46
CA ARG A 60 6.63 11.52 -6.04
C ARG A 60 7.94 12.16 -5.56
N ALA A 61 8.29 13.34 -6.09
CA ALA A 61 9.43 14.11 -5.60
C ALA A 61 9.26 14.50 -4.13
N ARG A 62 8.06 14.96 -3.74
CA ARG A 62 7.76 15.31 -2.33
C ARG A 62 7.75 14.08 -1.43
N LEU A 63 7.19 12.97 -1.91
CA LEU A 63 7.24 11.70 -1.17
C LEU A 63 8.68 11.21 -0.99
N ALA A 64 9.53 11.37 -2.00
CA ALA A 64 10.95 11.06 -1.90
C ALA A 64 11.63 11.89 -0.79
N ASP A 65 11.36 13.21 -0.74
CA ASP A 65 11.90 14.08 0.31
C ASP A 65 11.40 13.69 1.71
N LEU A 66 10.13 13.31 1.83
CA LEU A 66 9.55 12.83 3.09
C LEU A 66 10.25 11.55 3.56
N VAL A 67 10.37 10.56 2.68
CA VAL A 67 11.04 9.29 2.99
C VAL A 67 12.49 9.53 3.40
N GLU A 68 13.23 10.33 2.63
CA GLU A 68 14.62 10.66 2.95
C GLU A 68 14.74 11.25 4.36
N ARG A 69 13.89 12.22 4.72
CA ARG A 69 13.89 12.85 6.05
C ARG A 69 13.55 11.88 7.18
N ILE A 70 12.59 10.96 6.96
CA ILE A 70 12.24 9.96 7.97
C ILE A 70 13.45 9.12 8.36
N PHE A 71 14.30 8.78 7.42
CA PHE A 71 15.52 8.02 7.71
C PHE A 71 16.67 8.90 8.16
N SER A 72 16.95 10.03 7.49
CA SER A 72 18.11 10.87 7.77
C SER A 72 17.96 11.67 9.06
N ASP A 73 16.78 12.26 9.29
CA ASP A 73 16.58 13.21 10.38
C ASP A 73 16.02 12.53 11.65
N TYR A 74 15.20 11.48 11.46
CA TYR A 74 14.54 10.79 12.57
C TYR A 74 15.11 9.39 12.85
N GLY A 75 16.00 8.87 12.01
CA GLY A 75 16.69 7.61 12.25
C GLY A 75 15.78 6.37 12.21
N ALA A 76 14.74 6.39 11.41
CA ALA A 76 13.86 5.24 11.26
C ALA A 76 14.65 4.01 10.78
N LEU A 77 14.31 2.82 11.29
CA LEU A 77 14.91 1.56 10.88
C LEU A 77 14.13 0.92 9.72
N LEU A 78 12.82 1.17 9.65
CA LEU A 78 11.92 0.64 8.64
C LEU A 78 10.75 1.62 8.46
N LEU A 79 10.30 1.81 7.24
CA LEU A 79 9.08 2.56 6.93
C LEU A 79 8.08 1.66 6.22
N GLY A 80 6.87 1.54 6.77
CA GLY A 80 5.71 1.03 6.06
C GLY A 80 4.94 2.19 5.43
N LEU A 81 4.80 2.22 4.12
CA LEU A 81 4.04 3.23 3.41
C LEU A 81 2.64 2.70 3.05
N ASP A 82 1.63 3.14 3.82
CA ASP A 82 0.21 2.80 3.60
C ASP A 82 -0.40 3.65 2.49
N VAL A 83 0.21 3.55 1.31
CA VAL A 83 -0.23 4.26 0.10
C VAL A 83 0.02 3.39 -1.12
N ILE A 84 -0.95 3.35 -2.03
CA ILE A 84 -0.82 2.66 -3.31
C ILE A 84 -0.53 3.69 -4.40
N LEU A 85 0.61 3.54 -5.05
CA LEU A 85 1.11 4.42 -6.10
C LEU A 85 1.03 3.70 -7.45
N ALA A 86 -0.22 3.40 -7.90
CA ALA A 86 -0.47 2.57 -9.08
C ALA A 86 -0.18 3.28 -10.40
N GLU A 87 -0.27 4.61 -10.42
CA GLU A 87 -0.15 5.44 -11.62
C GLU A 87 1.15 6.25 -11.59
N ALA A 88 1.68 6.57 -12.78
CA ALA A 88 2.85 7.42 -12.91
C ALA A 88 2.58 8.85 -12.41
N ASP A 89 3.63 9.53 -11.95
CA ASP A 89 3.54 10.93 -11.54
C ASP A 89 3.50 11.86 -12.76
N GLU A 90 2.36 12.48 -12.98
CA GLU A 90 2.16 13.46 -14.06
C GLU A 90 2.49 14.90 -13.65
N SER A 91 2.79 15.15 -12.37
CA SER A 91 2.95 16.50 -11.81
C SER A 91 4.18 17.26 -12.33
N SER A 92 5.20 16.55 -12.82
CA SER A 92 6.43 17.15 -13.35
C SER A 92 6.29 17.70 -14.77
N GLY A 93 5.22 17.33 -15.49
CA GLY A 93 5.05 17.65 -16.91
C GLY A 93 5.90 16.80 -17.87
N LEU A 94 6.75 15.89 -17.38
CA LEU A 94 7.56 14.99 -18.21
C LEU A 94 6.73 14.19 -19.22
N PRO A 95 5.59 13.58 -18.84
CA PRO A 95 4.76 12.83 -19.79
C PRO A 95 4.27 13.69 -20.95
N VAL A 96 3.97 14.97 -20.73
CA VAL A 96 3.55 15.90 -21.78
C VAL A 96 4.69 16.22 -22.72
N LEU A 97 5.89 16.51 -22.19
CA LEU A 97 7.10 16.75 -23.00
C LEU A 97 7.45 15.53 -23.84
N GLU A 98 7.38 14.34 -23.29
CA GLU A 98 7.60 13.09 -24.00
C GLU A 98 6.56 12.83 -25.09
N ALA A 99 5.29 13.11 -24.81
CA ALA A 99 4.23 13.00 -25.82
C ALA A 99 4.48 13.95 -27.01
N LEU A 100 4.90 15.18 -26.76
CA LEU A 100 5.29 16.14 -27.79
C LEU A 100 6.52 15.64 -28.58
N ALA A 101 7.53 15.11 -27.90
CA ALA A 101 8.76 14.59 -28.54
C ALA A 101 8.48 13.34 -29.41
N ARG A 102 7.51 12.51 -29.04
CA ARG A 102 7.07 11.34 -29.81
C ARG A 102 6.07 11.69 -30.92
N GLY A 103 5.34 12.80 -30.76
CA GLY A 103 4.26 13.23 -31.63
C GLY A 103 4.65 14.42 -32.54
N PRO A 104 4.06 15.62 -32.30
CA PRO A 104 4.21 16.76 -33.21
C PRO A 104 5.66 17.23 -33.41
N LEU A 105 6.49 17.09 -32.36
CA LEU A 105 7.89 17.56 -32.37
C LEU A 105 8.90 16.42 -32.57
N ARG A 106 8.47 15.26 -33.06
CA ARG A 106 9.35 14.09 -33.26
C ARG A 106 10.55 14.32 -34.17
N GLN A 107 10.41 15.23 -35.11
CA GLN A 107 11.51 15.56 -36.07
C GLN A 107 12.41 16.70 -35.56
N ASN A 108 12.04 17.36 -34.45
CA ASN A 108 12.85 18.40 -33.86
C ASN A 108 13.91 17.79 -32.93
N ALA A 109 15.12 17.61 -33.45
CA ALA A 109 16.22 16.98 -32.70
C ALA A 109 16.62 17.80 -31.47
N ALA A 110 16.63 19.14 -31.57
CA ALA A 110 16.97 20.01 -30.44
C ALA A 110 15.97 19.89 -29.32
N PHE A 111 14.67 19.81 -29.63
CA PHE A 111 13.63 19.59 -28.62
C PHE A 111 13.79 18.23 -27.92
N ARG A 112 14.01 17.17 -28.69
CA ARG A 112 14.21 15.83 -28.07
C ARG A 112 15.44 15.80 -27.20
N SER A 113 16.55 16.40 -27.61
CA SER A 113 17.75 16.51 -26.77
C SER A 113 17.45 17.27 -25.47
N ALA A 114 16.76 18.40 -25.56
CA ALA A 114 16.37 19.17 -24.39
C ALA A 114 15.46 18.36 -23.41
N VAL A 115 14.53 17.54 -23.93
CA VAL A 115 13.68 16.67 -23.08
C VAL A 115 14.53 15.60 -22.37
N GLU A 116 15.50 14.98 -23.07
CA GLU A 116 16.39 14.01 -22.44
C GLU A 116 17.29 14.65 -21.38
N ASP A 117 17.78 15.86 -21.62
CA ASP A 117 18.59 16.61 -20.64
C ASP A 117 17.79 17.00 -19.38
N LEU A 118 16.48 17.27 -19.55
CA LEU A 118 15.58 17.60 -18.45
C LEU A 118 15.02 16.38 -17.71
N ARG A 119 15.04 15.20 -18.32
CA ARG A 119 14.47 13.97 -17.77
C ARG A 119 14.91 13.70 -16.33
N PRO A 120 16.21 13.73 -15.96
CA PRO A 120 16.62 13.43 -14.59
C PRO A 120 16.01 14.38 -13.55
N ALA A 121 15.70 15.62 -13.95
CA ALA A 121 15.10 16.62 -13.05
C ALA A 121 13.56 16.49 -12.96
N LEU A 122 12.94 15.90 -13.98
CA LEU A 122 11.48 15.79 -14.10
C LEU A 122 10.94 14.38 -13.83
N ASP A 123 11.80 13.37 -13.74
CA ASP A 123 11.43 11.97 -13.42
C ASP A 123 11.21 11.79 -11.92
N ASN A 124 10.03 12.19 -11.47
CA ASN A 124 9.67 12.09 -10.06
C ASN A 124 9.54 10.63 -9.58
N ASP A 125 9.05 9.72 -10.43
CA ASP A 125 8.96 8.30 -10.10
C ASP A 125 10.36 7.67 -9.97
N GLY A 126 11.28 8.00 -10.89
CA GLY A 126 12.68 7.59 -10.81
C GLY A 126 13.36 8.11 -9.55
N ARG A 127 13.10 9.37 -9.17
CA ARG A 127 13.63 9.97 -7.94
C ARG A 127 13.14 9.23 -6.69
N LEU A 128 11.84 8.92 -6.61
CA LEU A 128 11.32 8.14 -5.49
C LEU A 128 11.90 6.72 -5.48
N ALA A 129 11.99 6.05 -6.63
CA ALA A 129 12.60 4.73 -6.73
C ALA A 129 14.05 4.71 -6.23
N GLU A 130 14.83 5.77 -6.49
CA GLU A 130 16.20 5.89 -6.01
C GLU A 130 16.27 5.99 -4.48
N VAL A 131 15.36 6.73 -3.86
CA VAL A 131 15.24 6.82 -2.40
C VAL A 131 14.84 5.47 -1.80
N LEU A 132 13.85 4.79 -2.41
CA LEU A 132 13.40 3.47 -1.96
C LEU A 132 14.52 2.41 -1.99
N ARG A 133 15.42 2.45 -2.97
CA ARG A 133 16.58 1.52 -3.01
C ARG A 133 17.57 1.74 -1.88
N ARG A 134 17.67 2.96 -1.35
CA ARG A 134 18.61 3.31 -0.28
C ARG A 134 18.09 3.03 1.11
N HIS A 135 16.78 2.91 1.25
CA HIS A 135 16.12 2.80 2.55
C HIS A 135 15.21 1.58 2.63
N PRO A 136 15.08 0.92 3.79
CA PRO A 136 14.18 -0.21 3.97
C PRO A 136 12.73 0.25 4.06
N VAL A 137 12.09 0.39 2.89
CA VAL A 137 10.69 0.79 2.76
C VAL A 137 9.86 -0.40 2.28
N VAL A 138 8.72 -0.63 2.93
CA VAL A 138 7.70 -1.61 2.55
C VAL A 138 6.52 -0.87 1.96
N LEU A 139 6.14 -1.19 0.73
CA LEU A 139 5.02 -0.56 0.03
C LEU A 139 3.72 -1.33 0.22
N GLY A 140 2.61 -0.61 0.31
CA GLY A 140 1.29 -1.20 0.45
C GLY A 140 0.75 -1.79 -0.85
N PHE A 141 0.01 -2.89 -0.74
CA PHE A 141 -0.86 -3.43 -1.78
C PHE A 141 -2.16 -3.93 -1.18
N HIS A 142 -3.22 -4.02 -1.99
CA HIS A 142 -4.48 -4.64 -1.57
C HIS A 142 -4.88 -5.76 -2.53
N LEU A 143 -5.68 -6.68 -2.02
CA LEU A 143 -6.34 -7.74 -2.76
C LEU A 143 -7.85 -7.56 -2.62
N SER A 144 -8.61 -7.86 -3.66
CA SER A 144 -10.06 -7.75 -3.63
C SER A 144 -10.75 -8.84 -4.45
N THR A 145 -12.04 -9.03 -4.18
CA THR A 145 -12.92 -9.98 -4.88
C THR A 145 -13.94 -9.24 -5.74
N GLY A 146 -13.51 -8.18 -6.42
CA GLY A 146 -14.39 -7.35 -7.26
C GLY A 146 -15.08 -8.12 -8.37
N ALA A 147 -16.22 -7.61 -8.84
CA ALA A 147 -16.99 -8.22 -9.93
C ALA A 147 -16.31 -8.07 -11.30
N VAL A 148 -15.34 -7.17 -11.42
CA VAL A 148 -14.54 -6.93 -12.63
C VAL A 148 -13.08 -7.00 -12.23
N ALA A 149 -12.37 -7.98 -12.75
CA ALA A 149 -10.94 -8.15 -12.48
C ALA A 149 -10.17 -6.93 -12.95
N THR A 150 -9.68 -6.13 -11.99
CA THR A 150 -8.84 -4.97 -12.24
C THR A 150 -7.54 -5.13 -11.49
N THR A 151 -6.49 -5.48 -12.22
CA THR A 151 -5.14 -5.53 -11.66
C THR A 151 -4.39 -4.27 -12.02
N SER A 152 -3.85 -3.56 -11.03
CA SER A 152 -3.02 -2.38 -11.23
C SER A 152 -1.68 -2.51 -10.49
N GLY A 153 -0.61 -1.99 -11.10
CA GLY A 153 0.72 -2.04 -10.51
C GLY A 153 1.37 -3.43 -10.54
N ALA A 154 2.34 -3.66 -9.66
CA ALA A 154 3.03 -4.93 -9.50
C ALA A 154 3.00 -5.38 -8.05
N LEU A 155 2.58 -6.61 -7.82
CA LEU A 155 2.66 -7.24 -6.51
C LEU A 155 4.12 -7.51 -6.12
N PRO A 156 4.43 -7.55 -4.81
CA PRO A 156 5.73 -8.00 -4.35
C PRO A 156 6.00 -9.45 -4.79
N PRO A 157 7.26 -9.90 -4.79
CA PRO A 157 7.57 -11.29 -5.07
C PRO A 157 6.79 -12.24 -4.15
N ALA A 158 6.25 -13.31 -4.74
CA ALA A 158 5.54 -14.33 -3.97
C ALA A 158 6.47 -14.95 -2.91
N LEU A 159 5.91 -15.30 -1.76
CA LEU A 159 6.66 -16.06 -0.75
C LEU A 159 7.07 -17.40 -1.35
N PRO A 160 8.29 -17.91 -1.06
CA PRO A 160 8.77 -19.18 -1.55
C PRO A 160 8.12 -20.35 -0.78
N ILE A 161 6.81 -20.52 -0.98
CA ILE A 161 6.06 -21.63 -0.40
C ILE A 161 6.13 -22.80 -1.36
N GLY A 162 6.52 -23.98 -0.87
CA GLY A 162 6.58 -25.19 -1.68
C GLY A 162 5.20 -25.64 -2.18
N ALA A 163 5.13 -26.18 -3.39
CA ALA A 163 3.88 -26.68 -3.95
C ALA A 163 3.17 -27.71 -3.04
N ALA A 164 3.93 -28.52 -2.31
CA ALA A 164 3.40 -29.49 -1.36
C ALA A 164 2.79 -28.83 -0.11
N GLU A 165 3.35 -27.74 0.37
CA GLU A 165 2.82 -26.95 1.50
C GLU A 165 1.55 -26.21 1.07
N LEU A 166 1.56 -25.63 -0.13
CA LEU A 166 0.39 -24.97 -0.70
C LEU A 166 -0.78 -25.94 -0.90
N ALA A 167 -0.51 -27.17 -1.38
CA ALA A 167 -1.54 -28.19 -1.57
C ALA A 167 -2.15 -28.69 -0.25
N GLN A 168 -1.46 -28.56 0.88
CA GLN A 168 -1.95 -28.91 2.22
C GLN A 168 -2.68 -27.77 2.90
N ALA A 169 -2.52 -26.54 2.41
CA ALA A 169 -3.20 -25.39 2.98
C ALA A 169 -4.69 -25.45 2.65
N THR A 170 -5.53 -25.60 3.68
CA THR A 170 -6.99 -25.56 3.55
C THR A 170 -7.51 -24.17 3.84
N GLY A 171 -8.55 -23.73 3.14
CA GLY A 171 -9.20 -22.45 3.38
C GLY A 171 -8.49 -21.25 2.75
N LEU A 172 -7.65 -21.48 1.74
CA LEU A 172 -7.08 -20.39 0.95
C LEU A 172 -8.20 -19.69 0.16
N THR A 173 -8.22 -18.37 0.21
CA THR A 173 -9.12 -17.54 -0.60
C THR A 173 -8.37 -17.11 -1.85
N ASP A 174 -8.99 -17.33 -3.01
CA ASP A 174 -8.48 -16.80 -4.27
C ASP A 174 -8.94 -15.34 -4.44
N TRP A 175 -7.99 -14.46 -4.69
CA TRP A 175 -8.21 -13.04 -4.87
C TRP A 175 -7.89 -12.67 -6.32
N PRO A 176 -8.92 -12.54 -7.18
CA PRO A 176 -8.71 -12.28 -8.61
C PRO A 176 -8.19 -10.87 -8.90
N ASP A 177 -8.39 -9.93 -7.97
CA ASP A 177 -8.06 -8.53 -8.15
C ASP A 177 -6.95 -8.09 -7.19
N SER A 178 -6.09 -7.20 -7.69
CA SER A 178 -5.05 -6.58 -6.87
C SER A 178 -4.81 -5.13 -7.29
N GLY A 179 -4.63 -4.28 -6.28
CA GLY A 179 -4.11 -2.94 -6.47
C GLY A 179 -2.74 -2.82 -5.79
N ALA A 180 -1.75 -2.50 -6.57
CA ALA A 180 -0.38 -2.40 -6.12
C ALA A 180 0.32 -1.19 -6.75
N THR A 181 1.51 -0.91 -6.27
CA THR A 181 2.33 0.22 -6.70
C THR A 181 2.99 -0.06 -8.06
N LEU A 182 3.37 0.99 -8.79
CA LEU A 182 4.12 0.91 -10.05
C LEU A 182 5.28 -0.09 -9.97
N PRO A 183 5.52 -0.90 -11.03
CA PRO A 183 6.58 -1.89 -11.05
C PRO A 183 7.95 -1.32 -10.69
N LEU A 184 8.28 -0.11 -11.17
CA LEU A 184 9.53 0.59 -10.88
C LEU A 184 9.73 0.81 -9.38
N LEU A 185 8.69 1.25 -8.68
CA LEU A 185 8.73 1.54 -7.25
C LEU A 185 8.72 0.24 -6.43
N GLN A 186 7.90 -0.75 -6.82
CA GLN A 186 7.85 -2.04 -6.14
C GLN A 186 9.19 -2.80 -6.21
N GLN A 187 9.88 -2.73 -7.35
CA GLN A 187 11.21 -3.33 -7.52
C GLN A 187 12.31 -2.59 -6.73
N ALA A 188 12.10 -1.32 -6.46
CA ALA A 188 13.03 -0.50 -5.69
C ALA A 188 12.85 -0.65 -4.18
N ALA A 189 11.66 -1.03 -3.72
CA ALA A 189 11.33 -1.18 -2.32
C ALA A 189 11.91 -2.45 -1.70
N ALA A 190 12.07 -2.47 -0.38
CA ALA A 190 12.51 -3.65 0.37
C ALA A 190 11.49 -4.78 0.37
N GLY A 191 10.21 -4.47 0.16
CA GLY A 191 9.13 -5.45 0.12
C GLY A 191 7.76 -4.85 -0.08
N GLY A 192 6.72 -5.71 -0.01
CA GLY A 192 5.33 -5.27 -0.02
C GLY A 192 4.58 -5.77 1.21
N GLY A 193 3.66 -4.94 1.71
CA GLY A 193 2.77 -5.24 2.83
C GLY A 193 1.30 -5.20 2.39
N PHE A 194 0.53 -6.17 2.85
CA PHE A 194 -0.90 -6.22 2.55
C PHE A 194 -1.66 -5.16 3.36
N LEU A 195 -2.44 -4.34 2.65
CA LEU A 195 -3.30 -3.32 3.22
C LEU A 195 -4.75 -3.82 3.20
N GLY A 196 -5.25 -4.26 4.32
CA GLY A 196 -6.67 -4.56 4.45
C GLY A 196 -7.00 -5.63 5.48
N PRO A 197 -8.19 -5.56 6.08
CA PRO A 197 -8.68 -6.54 7.05
C PRO A 197 -9.11 -7.86 6.40
N ALA A 198 -9.09 -7.96 5.07
CA ALA A 198 -9.68 -9.05 4.33
C ALA A 198 -9.05 -10.43 4.59
N LEU A 199 -7.76 -10.47 4.99
CA LEU A 199 -7.11 -11.73 5.41
C LEU A 199 -7.66 -12.28 6.72
N LEU A 200 -8.39 -11.48 7.50
CA LEU A 200 -9.05 -11.90 8.74
C LEU A 200 -10.49 -12.39 8.52
N GLN A 201 -11.01 -12.27 7.30
CA GLN A 201 -12.27 -12.91 6.93
C GLN A 201 -12.04 -14.41 6.69
N VAL A 202 -11.77 -15.14 7.76
CA VAL A 202 -11.98 -16.58 7.77
C VAL A 202 -13.45 -16.77 7.46
N PRO A 203 -13.84 -17.50 6.39
CA PRO A 203 -15.25 -17.77 6.10
C PRO A 203 -15.88 -18.35 7.35
N GLY A 204 -16.75 -17.57 8.01
CA GLY A 204 -17.43 -17.98 9.24
C GLY A 204 -16.85 -17.47 10.56
N ALA A 205 -16.02 -16.46 10.61
CA ALA A 205 -15.51 -15.87 11.86
C ALA A 205 -16.23 -14.56 12.28
N PHE A 206 -17.47 -14.35 11.83
CA PHE A 206 -18.38 -13.29 12.34
C PHE A 206 -19.77 -13.84 12.59
#